data_8b60fc1d5d64522073c7453e08031144
#
_entry.id   8b60fc1d5d64522073c7453e08031144
#
_cell.length_a   1.000
_cell.length_b   1.000
_cell.length_c   1.000
_cell.angle_alpha   90.00
_cell.angle_beta   90.00
_cell.angle_gamma   90.00
#
_symmetry.space_group_name_H-M   'P 1'
#
loop_
_entity.id
_entity.type
_entity.pdbx_description
1 polymer ?
#
loop_
_entity_poly.entity_id
_entity_poly.type
_entity_poly.pdbx_seq_one_letter_code
_entity_poly.pdbx_strand_id
1 'polypeptide(L)'
;MQKKGFTLIELLVVVAIIGILAAVGVVAYNGYTASAKANASKTNYKNVTKWIQTELVKCNAGLADKMFTSNPQSCPMTHANNFASGMNNACRGQNGVFADMKNPYNSSERMCRLSISYTNDNDVGYVNWSTKSASEIRLSGCWKTPCSSSDNREEIIIDVTPVSYTHLTLPTNA
;
A
#
# COMPACT_ATOMS: atom_id res chain seq x y z
N MET A 1 30.81 56.51 -13.52
CA MET A 1 30.75 55.05 -13.34
C MET A 1 30.45 54.40 -14.68
N GLN A 2 31.41 53.68 -15.29
CA GLN A 2 31.18 52.95 -16.55
C GLN A 2 30.38 51.67 -16.21
N LYS A 3 29.16 51.55 -16.73
CA LYS A 3 28.39 50.32 -16.68
C LYS A 3 28.99 49.34 -17.65
N LYS A 4 29.65 48.29 -17.17
CA LYS A 4 30.11 47.19 -18.00
C LYS A 4 28.84 46.41 -18.45
N GLY A 5 28.59 46.45 -19.76
CA GLY A 5 27.52 45.65 -20.39
C GLY A 5 27.99 44.22 -20.58
N PHE A 6 27.07 43.23 -20.46
CA PHE A 6 27.34 41.83 -20.80
C PHE A 6 27.59 41.68 -22.32
N THR A 7 28.56 40.87 -22.67
CA THR A 7 28.82 40.53 -24.07
C THR A 7 27.83 39.45 -24.53
N LEU A 8 27.52 39.45 -25.83
CA LEU A 8 26.60 38.49 -26.44
C LEU A 8 27.09 37.04 -26.28
N ILE A 9 28.43 36.85 -26.33
CA ILE A 9 29.06 35.54 -26.18
C ILE A 9 28.93 35.00 -24.74
N GLU A 10 29.04 35.85 -23.73
CA GLU A 10 28.87 35.46 -22.33
C GLU A 10 27.46 34.97 -22.09
N LEU A 11 26.44 35.63 -22.65
CA LEU A 11 25.06 35.20 -22.53
C LEU A 11 24.82 33.88 -23.26
N LEU A 12 25.36 33.71 -24.46
CA LEU A 12 25.19 32.51 -25.27
C LEU A 12 25.78 31.26 -24.59
N VAL A 13 26.98 31.38 -24.02
CA VAL A 13 27.64 30.29 -23.27
C VAL A 13 26.82 29.89 -22.05
N VAL A 14 26.30 30.86 -21.30
CA VAL A 14 25.45 30.58 -20.11
C VAL A 14 24.21 29.82 -20.47
N VAL A 15 23.45 30.25 -21.50
CA VAL A 15 22.24 29.56 -21.89
C VAL A 15 22.50 28.17 -22.47
N ALA A 16 23.64 27.98 -23.15
CA ALA A 16 24.05 26.65 -23.62
C ALA A 16 24.32 25.70 -22.46
N ILE A 17 25.03 26.13 -21.43
CA ILE A 17 25.34 25.32 -20.23
C ILE A 17 24.05 25.00 -19.48
N ILE A 18 23.18 25.98 -19.25
CA ILE A 18 21.86 25.75 -18.60
C ILE A 18 21.03 24.76 -19.40
N GLY A 19 21.03 24.87 -20.73
CA GLY A 19 20.29 23.94 -21.60
C GLY A 19 20.74 22.48 -21.44
N ILE A 20 22.05 22.25 -21.40
CA ILE A 20 22.64 20.92 -21.21
C ILE A 20 22.29 20.38 -19.80
N LEU A 21 22.49 21.19 -18.77
CA LEU A 21 22.18 20.79 -17.39
C LEU A 21 20.69 20.49 -17.18
N ALA A 22 19.81 21.30 -17.78
CA ALA A 22 18.37 21.07 -17.72
C ALA A 22 17.97 19.74 -18.39
N ALA A 23 18.54 19.45 -19.57
CA ALA A 23 18.23 18.21 -20.29
C ALA A 23 18.61 16.96 -19.49
N VAL A 24 19.79 16.92 -18.88
CA VAL A 24 20.24 15.81 -18.03
C VAL A 24 19.43 15.75 -16.73
N GLY A 25 19.17 16.91 -16.12
CA GLY A 25 18.43 17.01 -14.86
C GLY A 25 17.01 16.45 -14.94
N VAL A 26 16.27 16.72 -16.02
CA VAL A 26 14.90 16.23 -16.22
C VAL A 26 14.86 14.70 -16.28
N VAL A 27 15.78 14.07 -17.02
CA VAL A 27 15.82 12.60 -17.14
C VAL A 27 16.12 11.95 -15.79
N ALA A 28 17.11 12.45 -15.07
CA ALA A 28 17.48 11.95 -13.73
C ALA A 28 16.33 12.12 -12.73
N TYR A 29 15.65 13.29 -12.75
CA TYR A 29 14.52 13.57 -11.87
C TYR A 29 13.34 12.63 -12.11
N ASN A 30 12.98 12.36 -13.37
CA ASN A 30 11.92 11.45 -13.73
C ASN A 30 12.19 10.01 -13.25
N GLY A 31 13.44 9.53 -13.38
CA GLY A 31 13.85 8.23 -12.88
C GLY A 31 13.77 8.13 -11.36
N TYR A 32 14.22 9.17 -10.67
CA TYR A 32 14.15 9.23 -9.21
C TYR A 32 12.70 9.25 -8.69
N THR A 33 11.85 10.08 -9.27
CA THR A 33 10.44 10.17 -8.86
C THR A 33 9.66 8.88 -9.12
N ALA A 34 9.91 8.19 -10.25
CA ALA A 34 9.31 6.89 -10.54
C ALA A 34 9.73 5.84 -9.50
N SER A 35 11.02 5.79 -9.17
CA SER A 35 11.54 4.88 -8.14
C SER A 35 10.97 5.19 -6.75
N ALA A 36 10.86 6.47 -6.39
CA ALA A 36 10.28 6.90 -5.12
C ALA A 36 8.81 6.48 -5.00
N LYS A 37 8.00 6.66 -6.06
CA LYS A 37 6.59 6.23 -6.10
C LYS A 37 6.46 4.71 -5.94
N ALA A 38 7.31 3.93 -6.63
CA ALA A 38 7.31 2.48 -6.52
C ALA A 38 7.66 2.02 -5.09
N ASN A 39 8.69 2.60 -4.48
CA ASN A 39 9.10 2.28 -3.12
C ASN A 39 8.03 2.67 -2.09
N ALA A 40 7.39 3.83 -2.24
CA ALA A 40 6.30 4.25 -1.38
C ALA A 40 5.10 3.29 -1.48
N SER A 41 4.73 2.86 -2.68
CA SER A 41 3.65 1.89 -2.90
C SER A 41 3.96 0.53 -2.26
N LYS A 42 5.18 0.04 -2.43
CA LYS A 42 5.64 -1.21 -1.81
C LYS A 42 5.66 -1.13 -0.28
N THR A 43 6.07 -0.01 0.26
CA THR A 43 6.05 0.25 1.72
C THR A 43 4.62 0.30 2.24
N ASN A 44 3.71 0.97 1.54
CA ASN A 44 2.29 1.03 1.90
C ASN A 44 1.68 -0.38 1.96
N TYR A 45 1.93 -1.22 0.96
CA TYR A 45 1.47 -2.61 0.95
C TYR A 45 1.98 -3.39 2.18
N LYS A 46 3.27 -3.31 2.45
CA LYS A 46 3.88 -3.98 3.62
C LYS A 46 3.31 -3.50 4.95
N ASN A 47 3.09 -2.20 5.09
CA ASN A 47 2.53 -1.62 6.30
C ASN A 47 1.08 -2.09 6.54
N VAL A 48 0.25 -2.10 5.50
CA VAL A 48 -1.13 -2.60 5.58
C VAL A 48 -1.13 -4.09 5.92
N THR A 49 -0.31 -4.90 5.25
CA THR A 49 -0.19 -6.33 5.51
C THR A 49 0.21 -6.61 6.96
N LYS A 50 1.26 -5.94 7.43
CA LYS A 50 1.74 -6.10 8.80
C LYS A 50 0.70 -5.67 9.84
N TRP A 51 0.01 -4.57 9.60
CA TRP A 51 -1.05 -4.12 10.49
C TRP A 51 -2.18 -5.14 10.57
N ILE A 52 -2.66 -5.64 9.43
CA ILE A 52 -3.72 -6.67 9.36
C ILE A 52 -3.31 -7.91 10.15
N GLN A 53 -2.11 -8.43 9.92
CA GLN A 53 -1.60 -9.61 10.62
C GLN A 53 -1.51 -9.38 12.13
N THR A 54 -1.05 -8.21 12.55
CA THR A 54 -0.95 -7.86 13.98
C THR A 54 -2.33 -7.78 14.64
N GLU A 55 -3.29 -7.14 13.99
CA GLU A 55 -4.66 -7.02 14.52
C GLU A 55 -5.39 -8.37 14.56
N LEU A 56 -5.20 -9.22 13.55
CA LEU A 56 -5.76 -10.58 13.55
C LEU A 56 -5.16 -11.44 14.67
N VAL A 57 -3.86 -11.35 14.90
CA VAL A 57 -3.22 -12.08 16.02
C VAL A 57 -3.80 -11.62 17.36
N LYS A 58 -3.93 -10.32 17.60
CA LYS A 58 -4.55 -9.79 18.82
C LYS A 58 -5.99 -10.27 18.99
N CYS A 59 -6.76 -10.20 17.91
CA CYS A 59 -8.15 -10.62 17.87
C CYS A 59 -8.31 -12.12 18.18
N ASN A 60 -7.54 -12.96 17.51
CA ASN A 60 -7.65 -14.42 17.64
C ASN A 60 -7.02 -14.95 18.94
N ALA A 61 -6.07 -14.21 19.54
CA ALA A 61 -5.50 -14.54 20.84
C ALA A 61 -6.36 -14.05 22.02
N GLY A 62 -7.49 -13.42 21.78
CA GLY A 62 -8.36 -12.88 22.83
C GLY A 62 -7.78 -11.66 23.55
N LEU A 63 -6.78 -10.99 22.94
CA LEU A 63 -6.18 -9.77 23.46
C LEU A 63 -6.98 -8.51 23.11
N ALA A 64 -7.98 -8.64 22.25
CA ALA A 64 -8.91 -7.60 21.88
C ALA A 64 -10.30 -8.19 21.67
N ASP A 65 -11.33 -7.49 22.14
CA ASP A 65 -12.74 -7.88 21.92
C ASP A 65 -13.23 -7.53 20.52
N LYS A 66 -12.57 -6.55 19.89
CA LYS A 66 -12.95 -6.02 18.58
C LYS A 66 -11.73 -5.67 17.75
N MET A 67 -11.83 -5.96 16.47
CA MET A 67 -10.91 -5.48 15.44
C MET A 67 -11.53 -4.29 14.70
N PHE A 68 -10.71 -3.35 14.21
CA PHE A 68 -11.11 -2.10 13.55
C PHE A 68 -11.78 -1.06 14.46
N THR A 69 -11.32 0.18 14.36
CA THR A 69 -11.82 1.29 15.18
C THR A 69 -13.08 1.92 14.58
N SER A 70 -13.10 2.12 13.25
CA SER A 70 -14.18 2.85 12.58
C SER A 70 -15.42 2.01 12.25
N ASN A 71 -15.28 0.70 12.19
CA ASN A 71 -16.38 -0.26 12.06
C ASN A 71 -15.97 -1.53 12.79
N PRO A 72 -16.14 -1.53 14.13
CA PRO A 72 -15.64 -2.61 14.97
C PRO A 72 -16.31 -3.94 14.64
N GLN A 73 -15.50 -4.95 14.36
CA GLN A 73 -15.92 -6.33 14.15
C GLN A 73 -15.53 -7.16 15.38
N SER A 74 -16.43 -8.01 15.84
CA SER A 74 -16.19 -8.84 17.03
C SER A 74 -15.06 -9.84 16.82
N CYS A 75 -14.28 -10.07 17.85
CA CYS A 75 -13.23 -11.08 17.91
C CYS A 75 -13.75 -12.35 18.62
N PRO A 76 -13.30 -13.54 18.21
CA PRO A 76 -12.46 -13.81 17.05
C PRO A 76 -13.19 -13.62 15.72
N MET A 77 -12.44 -13.38 14.65
CA MET A 77 -13.04 -13.27 13.31
C MET A 77 -13.59 -14.61 12.86
N THR A 78 -14.83 -14.62 12.42
CA THR A 78 -15.52 -15.85 11.97
C THR A 78 -15.75 -15.87 10.46
N HIS A 79 -15.68 -14.70 9.82
CA HIS A 79 -16.01 -14.56 8.41
C HIS A 79 -15.18 -13.47 7.72
N ALA A 80 -14.71 -13.77 6.51
CA ALA A 80 -13.98 -12.81 5.66
C ALA A 80 -14.81 -11.56 5.30
N ASN A 81 -16.14 -11.68 5.23
CA ASN A 81 -17.01 -10.52 4.97
C ASN A 81 -17.02 -9.50 6.12
N ASN A 82 -16.91 -9.95 7.36
CA ASN A 82 -16.80 -9.06 8.51
C ASN A 82 -15.48 -8.29 8.45
N PHE A 83 -14.39 -9.00 8.14
CA PHE A 83 -13.09 -8.38 7.90
C PHE A 83 -13.16 -7.37 6.75
N ALA A 84 -13.78 -7.73 5.63
CA ALA A 84 -13.93 -6.86 4.46
C ALA A 84 -14.68 -5.57 4.79
N SER A 85 -15.73 -5.66 5.60
CA SER A 85 -16.48 -4.48 6.08
C SER A 85 -15.62 -3.57 6.95
N GLY A 86 -14.86 -4.12 7.89
CA GLY A 86 -13.91 -3.39 8.72
C GLY A 86 -12.80 -2.72 7.90
N MET A 87 -12.21 -3.44 6.94
CA MET A 87 -11.19 -2.90 6.04
C MET A 87 -11.69 -1.75 5.18
N ASN A 88 -12.94 -1.82 4.69
CA ASN A 88 -13.50 -0.71 3.93
C ASN A 88 -13.49 0.60 4.75
N ASN A 89 -13.84 0.52 6.02
CA ASN A 89 -13.82 1.68 6.90
C ASN A 89 -12.40 2.07 7.34
N ALA A 90 -11.50 1.11 7.57
CA ALA A 90 -10.10 1.39 7.87
C ALA A 90 -9.41 2.15 6.73
N CYS A 91 -9.79 1.85 5.49
CA CYS A 91 -9.25 2.51 4.29
C CYS A 91 -9.99 3.78 3.87
N ARG A 92 -11.30 3.87 4.10
CA ARG A 92 -12.18 4.90 3.53
C ARG A 92 -12.97 5.70 4.56
N GLY A 93 -13.09 5.22 5.79
CA GLY A 93 -13.77 5.91 6.88
C GLY A 93 -13.06 7.20 7.28
N GLN A 94 -13.80 8.17 7.84
CA GLN A 94 -13.23 9.46 8.28
C GLN A 94 -12.15 9.28 9.35
N ASN A 95 -12.25 8.28 10.20
CA ASN A 95 -11.29 7.95 11.26
C ASN A 95 -10.58 6.62 10.98
N GLY A 96 -10.49 6.22 9.73
CA GLY A 96 -9.81 4.99 9.33
C GLY A 96 -8.29 5.10 9.48
N VAL A 97 -7.66 4.04 9.92
CA VAL A 97 -6.18 3.99 10.16
C VAL A 97 -5.40 4.40 8.91
N PHE A 98 -5.94 4.14 7.71
CA PHE A 98 -5.31 4.44 6.44
C PHE A 98 -6.03 5.56 5.65
N ALA A 99 -6.98 6.26 6.27
CA ALA A 99 -7.86 7.21 5.58
C ALA A 99 -7.11 8.36 4.89
N ASP A 100 -6.02 8.83 5.49
CA ASP A 100 -5.22 9.95 4.99
C ASP A 100 -4.10 9.53 4.03
N MET A 101 -3.85 8.22 3.92
CA MET A 101 -2.81 7.72 3.03
C MET A 101 -3.26 7.76 1.58
N LYS A 102 -2.45 8.39 0.74
CA LYS A 102 -2.73 8.60 -0.68
C LYS A 102 -1.97 7.62 -1.56
N ASN A 103 -2.54 7.36 -2.74
CA ASN A 103 -1.85 6.61 -3.77
C ASN A 103 -0.65 7.44 -4.28
N PRO A 104 0.59 6.91 -4.24
CA PRO A 104 1.78 7.64 -4.70
C PRO A 104 1.77 8.04 -6.18
N TYR A 105 0.95 7.37 -7.00
CA TYR A 105 0.78 7.66 -8.42
C TYR A 105 -0.37 8.63 -8.69
N ASN A 106 -1.34 8.69 -7.77
CA ASN A 106 -2.49 9.60 -7.87
C ASN A 106 -2.87 10.15 -6.49
N SER A 107 -2.37 11.32 -6.15
CA SER A 107 -2.58 11.95 -4.85
C SER A 107 -4.03 12.37 -4.56
N SER A 108 -4.90 12.38 -5.57
CA SER A 108 -6.34 12.59 -5.39
C SER A 108 -7.05 11.36 -4.83
N GLU A 109 -6.45 10.17 -5.01
CA GLU A 109 -7.02 8.90 -4.60
C GLU A 109 -6.40 8.38 -3.31
N ARG A 110 -7.18 7.63 -2.53
CA ARG A 110 -6.67 6.91 -1.36
C ARG A 110 -5.84 5.72 -1.79
N MET A 111 -4.89 5.32 -0.94
CA MET A 111 -3.97 4.23 -1.30
C MET A 111 -4.62 2.85 -1.34
N CYS A 112 -5.74 2.63 -0.64
CA CYS A 112 -6.35 1.30 -0.59
C CYS A 112 -7.80 1.30 -1.06
N ARG A 113 -8.20 0.20 -1.69
CA ARG A 113 -9.54 0.01 -2.25
C ARG A 113 -9.94 -1.47 -2.30
N LEU A 114 -11.25 -1.71 -2.30
CA LEU A 114 -11.80 -3.02 -2.66
C LEU A 114 -11.62 -3.25 -4.16
N SER A 115 -10.90 -4.29 -4.55
CA SER A 115 -10.77 -4.70 -5.95
C SER A 115 -10.52 -6.19 -6.06
N ILE A 116 -11.26 -6.84 -6.95
CA ILE A 116 -11.05 -8.24 -7.32
C ILE A 116 -9.99 -8.41 -8.40
N SER A 117 -9.70 -7.36 -9.16
CA SER A 117 -8.62 -7.30 -10.15
C SER A 117 -7.40 -6.66 -9.51
N TYR A 118 -6.23 -7.23 -9.74
CA TYR A 118 -4.96 -6.76 -9.17
C TYR A 118 -3.80 -6.86 -10.17
N THR A 119 -4.12 -7.16 -11.42
CA THR A 119 -3.15 -7.30 -12.52
C THR A 119 -3.27 -6.21 -13.57
N ASN A 120 -4.24 -5.31 -13.40
CA ASN A 120 -4.45 -4.17 -14.30
C ASN A 120 -3.52 -3.01 -13.91
N ASP A 121 -3.00 -2.29 -14.89
CA ASP A 121 -2.12 -1.14 -14.66
C ASP A 121 -2.82 0.02 -13.94
N ASN A 122 -4.16 0.06 -13.93
CA ASN A 122 -4.94 0.96 -13.09
C ASN A 122 -4.84 0.63 -11.58
N ASP A 123 -4.26 -0.52 -11.23
CA ASP A 123 -4.02 -0.93 -9.83
C ASP A 123 -2.70 -0.41 -9.28
N VAL A 124 -1.88 0.27 -10.09
CA VAL A 124 -0.58 0.79 -9.64
C VAL A 124 -0.73 1.76 -8.47
N GLY A 125 0.05 1.54 -7.43
CA GLY A 125 0.06 2.36 -6.22
C GLY A 125 -1.05 2.06 -5.22
N TYR A 126 -2.00 1.17 -5.56
CA TYR A 126 -3.03 0.75 -4.62
C TYR A 126 -2.64 -0.49 -3.84
N VAL A 127 -3.14 -0.56 -2.61
CA VAL A 127 -3.29 -1.78 -1.83
C VAL A 127 -4.72 -2.24 -2.03
N ASN A 128 -4.90 -3.30 -2.80
CA ASN A 128 -6.20 -3.88 -3.09
C ASN A 128 -6.50 -5.00 -2.10
N TRP A 129 -7.77 -5.13 -1.73
CA TRP A 129 -8.25 -6.24 -0.90
C TRP A 129 -9.57 -6.77 -1.44
N SER A 130 -9.79 -8.07 -1.28
CA SER A 130 -11.05 -8.75 -1.65
C SER A 130 -11.23 -9.99 -0.79
N THR A 131 -12.48 -10.44 -0.67
CA THR A 131 -12.77 -11.76 -0.13
C THR A 131 -12.45 -12.82 -1.19
N LYS A 132 -11.76 -13.88 -0.79
CA LYS A 132 -11.45 -15.03 -1.65
C LYS A 132 -12.37 -16.22 -1.34
N SER A 133 -12.65 -16.43 -0.06
CA SER A 133 -13.58 -17.46 0.44
C SER A 133 -14.31 -16.95 1.69
N ALA A 134 -15.09 -17.81 2.35
CA ALA A 134 -15.75 -17.46 3.59
C ALA A 134 -14.77 -17.12 4.74
N SER A 135 -13.57 -17.71 4.72
CA SER A 135 -12.53 -17.52 5.74
C SER A 135 -11.29 -16.78 5.24
N GLU A 136 -11.15 -16.57 3.93
CA GLU A 136 -9.93 -16.02 3.36
C GLU A 136 -10.15 -14.67 2.70
N ILE A 137 -9.20 -13.78 2.94
CA ILE A 137 -9.05 -12.53 2.19
C ILE A 137 -7.81 -12.59 1.32
N ARG A 138 -7.88 -11.89 0.21
CA ARG A 138 -6.72 -11.58 -0.63
C ARG A 138 -6.31 -10.15 -0.38
N LEU A 139 -5.03 -9.92 -0.20
CA LEU A 139 -4.41 -8.61 -0.19
C LEU A 139 -3.38 -8.56 -1.31
N SER A 140 -3.41 -7.53 -2.13
CA SER A 140 -2.46 -7.38 -3.24
C SER A 140 -2.01 -5.93 -3.40
N GLY A 141 -0.79 -5.75 -3.88
CA GLY A 141 -0.22 -4.45 -4.18
C GLY A 141 0.56 -4.48 -5.49
N CYS A 142 0.41 -3.43 -6.30
CA CYS A 142 1.22 -3.18 -7.48
C CYS A 142 1.98 -1.87 -7.30
N TRP A 143 3.30 -1.90 -7.45
CA TRP A 143 4.16 -0.72 -7.25
C TRP A 143 4.80 -0.20 -8.52
N LYS A 144 4.64 -0.90 -9.65
CA LYS A 144 5.17 -0.49 -10.94
C LYS A 144 4.37 -1.17 -12.06
N THR A 145 4.18 -0.49 -13.16
CA THR A 145 3.60 -1.09 -14.38
C THR A 145 4.65 -1.85 -15.19
N PRO A 146 4.28 -2.94 -15.87
CA PRO A 146 2.93 -3.52 -15.89
C PRO A 146 2.63 -4.33 -14.62
N CYS A 147 1.42 -4.15 -14.06
CA CYS A 147 0.95 -4.89 -12.89
C CYS A 147 0.72 -6.39 -13.17
N SER A 148 0.70 -6.81 -14.42
CA SER A 148 0.66 -8.23 -14.82
C SER A 148 1.97 -8.96 -14.49
N SER A 149 3.11 -8.25 -14.39
CA SER A 149 4.40 -8.83 -14.01
C SER A 149 4.45 -9.14 -12.51
N SER A 150 4.90 -10.35 -12.15
CA SER A 150 5.10 -10.78 -10.76
C SER A 150 6.14 -9.92 -10.02
N ASP A 151 7.13 -9.38 -10.73
CA ASP A 151 8.18 -8.54 -10.14
C ASP A 151 7.68 -7.17 -9.69
N ASN A 152 6.55 -6.74 -10.24
CA ASN A 152 5.96 -5.43 -10.01
C ASN A 152 4.80 -5.45 -9.00
N ARG A 153 4.43 -6.63 -8.49
CA ARG A 153 3.31 -6.82 -7.58
C ARG A 153 3.60 -7.90 -6.56
N GLU A 154 2.79 -7.91 -5.52
CA GLU A 154 2.76 -8.98 -4.52
C GLU A 154 1.31 -9.27 -4.13
N GLU A 155 1.05 -10.51 -3.77
CA GLU A 155 -0.24 -10.99 -3.31
C GLU A 155 -0.03 -11.88 -2.09
N ILE A 156 -0.89 -11.74 -1.09
CA ILE A 156 -0.97 -12.63 0.05
C ILE A 156 -2.42 -13.05 0.30
N ILE A 157 -2.62 -14.31 0.63
CA ILE A 157 -3.88 -14.84 1.14
C ILE A 157 -3.76 -14.95 2.65
N ILE A 158 -4.73 -14.41 3.36
CA ILE A 158 -4.78 -14.41 4.83
C ILE A 158 -6.06 -15.11 5.25
N ASP A 159 -5.94 -16.17 6.03
CA ASP A 159 -7.07 -16.76 6.76
C ASP A 159 -7.39 -15.85 7.95
N VAL A 160 -8.63 -15.38 7.99
CA VAL A 160 -9.08 -14.46 9.05
C VAL A 160 -9.71 -15.18 10.22
N THR A 161 -9.98 -16.48 10.09
CA THR A 161 -10.57 -17.28 11.16
C THR A 161 -9.52 -17.78 12.15
N PRO A 162 -9.88 -17.98 13.42
CA PRO A 162 -8.94 -18.54 14.39
C PRO A 162 -8.55 -19.97 14.00
N VAL A 163 -7.27 -20.30 14.13
CA VAL A 163 -6.80 -21.66 14.00
C VAL A 163 -7.43 -22.47 15.14
N SER A 164 -8.31 -23.39 14.78
CA SER A 164 -8.90 -24.31 15.75
C SER A 164 -7.79 -25.28 16.22
N TYR A 165 -7.17 -24.98 17.35
CA TYR A 165 -6.30 -25.93 18.04
C TYR A 165 -7.17 -27.02 18.66
N THR A 166 -7.71 -27.91 17.83
CA THR A 166 -8.26 -29.17 18.32
C THR A 166 -7.10 -30.11 18.58
N HIS A 167 -6.95 -30.49 19.85
CA HIS A 167 -6.06 -31.52 20.40
C HIS A 167 -4.61 -31.14 20.72
N LEU A 168 -4.45 -30.51 21.89
CA LEU A 168 -3.46 -30.96 22.84
C LEU A 168 -4.22 -31.65 23.98
N THR A 169 -4.67 -32.88 23.76
CA THR A 169 -4.93 -33.78 24.89
C THR A 169 -3.56 -34.09 25.47
N LEU A 170 -3.22 -33.43 26.58
CA LEU A 170 -2.14 -33.90 27.43
C LEU A 170 -2.44 -35.35 27.81
N PRO A 171 -1.49 -36.29 27.65
CA PRO A 171 -1.69 -37.64 28.18
C PRO A 171 -1.85 -37.48 29.68
N THR A 172 -3.03 -37.77 30.21
CA THR A 172 -3.24 -37.99 31.63
C THR A 172 -2.51 -39.28 32.00
N ASN A 173 -1.30 -39.13 32.55
CA ASN A 173 -0.63 -40.22 33.20
C ASN A 173 -1.46 -40.61 34.43
N ALA A 174 -2.10 -41.78 34.35
CA ALA A 174 -2.62 -42.52 35.50
C ALA A 174 -1.48 -43.24 36.21
#